data_a3e4ff7a72e58c23691886d4eb50153c
#
_entry.id   a3e4ff7a72e58c23691886d4eb50153c
#
_cell.length_a   1.000
_cell.length_b   1.000
_cell.length_c   1.000
_cell.angle_alpha   90.00
_cell.angle_beta   90.00
_cell.angle_gamma   90.00
#
_symmetry.space_group_name_H-M   'P 1'
#
loop_
_entity.id
_entity.type
_entity.pdbx_description
1 polymer ?
#
loop_
_entity_poly.entity_id
_entity_poly.type
_entity_poly.pdbx_seq_one_letter_code
_entity_poly.pdbx_strand_id
1 'polypeptide(L)'
;MTEQHAETWTATRHAHNGPVDLAYDHLIGSTDEPLLLVMGLGTSRFWWPLGLCQDFAAQGFEVARYDQRDAGESTRMPDTSTSNPFAALFGKKGNAYSSEDMTDDAIAVMDALGWERAHIFGHSMGGTIAQRIALRHPDRVLSVVSSAGIPSDASGLGVARYLRFGLLARLARMKFPEGRAGDIQASLAVARGVASPDYPFDDTTAQEWIERQVDSGPRDTKAQSRQIGAQWHGPKLQDLDKPTLVLHGDKDPIGKVSAGRDTAKRVPAARFVVLPGVGHDLPEALWPTVAAEVRRNADRVATWLTHCEP
;
A
#
# COMPACT_ATOMS: atom_id res chain seq x y z
N MET A 1 23.57 -12.65 26.93
CA MET A 1 22.21 -12.14 27.19
C MET A 1 22.10 -10.84 26.40
N THR A 2 21.62 -10.92 25.18
CA THR A 2 21.30 -9.76 24.35
C THR A 2 19.99 -9.19 24.86
N GLU A 3 20.02 -7.97 25.40
CA GLU A 3 18.81 -7.20 25.66
C GLU A 3 18.07 -7.07 24.33
N GLN A 4 16.95 -7.78 24.17
CA GLN A 4 15.97 -7.48 23.15
C GLN A 4 15.42 -6.08 23.48
N HIS A 5 15.92 -5.06 22.80
CA HIS A 5 15.26 -3.78 22.79
C HIS A 5 13.85 -4.04 22.25
N ALA A 6 12.85 -3.89 23.12
CA ALA A 6 11.45 -4.00 22.71
C ALA A 6 11.20 -2.92 21.67
N GLU A 7 11.05 -3.34 20.42
CA GLU A 7 10.67 -2.46 19.31
C GLU A 7 9.35 -1.77 19.68
N THR A 8 9.36 -0.46 19.74
CA THR A 8 8.19 0.32 20.18
C THR A 8 7.75 1.25 19.07
N TRP A 9 6.49 1.18 18.72
CA TRP A 9 5.87 2.15 17.81
C TRP A 9 5.82 3.53 18.45
N THR A 10 6.14 4.57 17.70
CA THR A 10 5.92 5.95 18.14
C THR A 10 4.42 6.23 18.32
N ALA A 11 4.09 7.25 19.10
CA ALA A 11 2.77 7.86 19.00
C ALA A 11 2.53 8.39 17.57
N THR A 12 1.26 8.52 17.19
CA THR A 12 0.89 9.16 15.91
C THR A 12 1.49 10.56 15.84
N ARG A 13 2.14 10.84 14.70
CA ARG A 13 2.65 12.15 14.30
C ARG A 13 2.00 12.57 13.00
N HIS A 14 2.18 13.82 12.61
CA HIS A 14 1.63 14.35 11.35
C HIS A 14 2.73 15.00 10.52
N ALA A 15 2.76 14.63 9.23
CA ALA A 15 3.51 15.31 8.18
C ALA A 15 2.57 16.24 7.43
N HIS A 16 3.11 17.30 6.81
CA HIS A 16 2.30 18.30 6.14
C HIS A 16 2.65 18.36 4.65
N ASN A 17 1.64 18.21 3.78
CA ASN A 17 1.76 18.47 2.35
C ASN A 17 0.76 19.56 1.95
N GLY A 18 1.17 20.82 2.01
CA GLY A 18 0.27 21.96 1.86
C GLY A 18 -0.84 21.94 2.92
N PRO A 19 -2.12 21.89 2.53
CA PRO A 19 -3.24 21.86 3.46
C PRO A 19 -3.56 20.45 4.00
N VAL A 20 -2.79 19.44 3.63
CA VAL A 20 -3.04 18.04 3.99
C VAL A 20 -2.13 17.62 5.14
N ASP A 21 -2.73 17.17 6.23
CA ASP A 21 -2.05 16.51 7.36
C ASP A 21 -2.09 15.00 7.13
N LEU A 22 -0.93 14.36 7.21
CA LEU A 22 -0.74 12.95 6.99
C LEU A 22 -0.31 12.27 8.28
N ALA A 23 -1.19 11.47 8.85
CA ALA A 23 -0.90 10.74 10.08
C ALA A 23 0.06 9.58 9.78
N TYR A 24 1.13 9.48 10.57
CA TYR A 24 2.10 8.40 10.47
C TYR A 24 2.58 7.95 11.84
N ASP A 25 3.10 6.74 11.90
CA ASP A 25 3.90 6.22 13.00
C ASP A 25 5.08 5.42 12.44
N HIS A 26 6.13 5.24 13.23
CA HIS A 26 7.26 4.41 12.85
C HIS A 26 7.69 3.51 14.00
N LEU A 27 8.29 2.39 13.65
CA LEU A 27 8.85 1.43 14.58
C LEU A 27 10.27 1.86 14.93
N ILE A 28 10.49 2.20 16.19
CA ILE A 28 11.82 2.59 16.68
C ILE A 28 12.66 1.31 16.72
N GLY A 29 13.60 1.20 15.79
CA GLY A 29 14.54 0.09 15.67
C GLY A 29 15.98 0.55 15.86
N SER A 30 16.89 -0.41 15.74
CA SER A 30 18.35 -0.21 15.90
C SER A 30 19.07 0.08 14.57
N THR A 31 18.35 0.30 13.47
CA THR A 31 18.89 0.39 12.11
C THR A 31 18.43 1.65 11.41
N ASP A 32 19.25 2.13 10.47
CA ASP A 32 19.04 3.40 9.75
C ASP A 32 18.64 3.19 8.28
N GLU A 33 18.12 2.01 7.90
CA GLU A 33 17.72 1.75 6.51
C GLU A 33 16.20 1.95 6.35
N PRO A 34 15.75 3.08 5.78
CA PRO A 34 14.34 3.47 5.77
C PRO A 34 13.47 2.58 4.88
N LEU A 35 12.34 2.10 5.40
CA LEU A 35 11.29 1.41 4.66
C LEU A 35 9.92 2.07 4.91
N LEU A 36 9.40 2.75 3.90
CA LEU A 36 8.07 3.36 3.95
C LEU A 36 7.00 2.40 3.42
N LEU A 37 5.97 2.16 4.23
CA LEU A 37 4.85 1.30 3.89
C LEU A 37 3.65 2.12 3.39
N VAL A 38 3.16 1.81 2.18
CA VAL A 38 2.04 2.49 1.50
C VAL A 38 0.87 1.53 1.37
N MET A 39 -0.20 1.76 2.12
CA MET A 39 -1.36 0.87 2.16
C MET A 39 -2.35 1.10 1.00
N GLY A 40 -3.31 0.20 0.86
CA GLY A 40 -4.30 0.16 -0.21
C GLY A 40 -5.45 1.16 -0.07
N LEU A 41 -6.46 0.97 -0.92
CA LEU A 41 -7.62 1.84 -1.08
C LEU A 41 -8.47 1.93 0.18
N GLY A 42 -8.65 3.14 0.71
CA GLY A 42 -9.59 3.44 1.80
C GLY A 42 -9.27 2.76 3.12
N THR A 43 -8.05 2.29 3.29
CA THR A 43 -7.57 1.63 4.51
C THR A 43 -6.51 2.49 5.18
N SER A 44 -6.47 2.46 6.53
CA SER A 44 -5.44 3.16 7.30
C SER A 44 -4.16 2.34 7.39
N ARG A 45 -3.12 2.96 7.92
CA ARG A 45 -1.84 2.33 8.25
C ARG A 45 -1.96 1.10 9.14
N PHE A 46 -3.05 0.96 9.89
CA PHE A 46 -3.29 -0.18 10.79
C PHE A 46 -3.60 -1.49 10.06
N TRP A 47 -3.85 -1.47 8.74
CA TRP A 47 -3.93 -2.67 7.92
C TRP A 47 -2.56 -3.33 7.67
N TRP A 48 -1.46 -2.68 8.01
CA TRP A 48 -0.17 -3.32 8.08
C TRP A 48 -0.08 -4.12 9.38
N PRO A 49 -0.03 -5.49 9.34
CA PRO A 49 0.07 -6.31 10.54
C PRO A 49 1.35 -5.98 11.31
N LEU A 50 1.24 -5.88 12.63
CA LEU A 50 2.40 -5.54 13.48
C LEU A 50 3.53 -6.55 13.32
N GLY A 51 3.22 -7.85 13.29
CA GLY A 51 4.22 -8.90 13.12
C GLY A 51 4.97 -8.82 11.78
N LEU A 52 4.29 -8.48 10.68
CA LEU A 52 4.97 -8.23 9.40
C LEU A 52 5.93 -7.03 9.49
N CYS A 53 5.53 -5.97 10.16
CA CYS A 53 6.41 -4.82 10.37
C CYS A 53 7.63 -5.17 11.23
N GLN A 54 7.45 -6.02 12.24
CA GLN A 54 8.54 -6.55 13.06
C GLN A 54 9.49 -7.44 12.24
N ASP A 55 8.94 -8.26 11.34
CA ASP A 55 9.76 -9.06 10.42
C ASP A 55 10.60 -8.17 9.48
N PHE A 56 10.07 -7.03 9.03
CA PHE A 56 10.87 -6.06 8.27
C PHE A 56 11.98 -5.44 9.15
N ALA A 57 11.66 -5.06 10.38
CA ALA A 57 12.66 -4.54 11.31
C ALA A 57 13.75 -5.58 11.62
N ALA A 58 13.39 -6.85 11.79
CA ALA A 58 14.33 -7.95 11.95
C ALA A 58 15.24 -8.17 10.73
N GLN A 59 14.83 -7.70 9.54
CA GLN A 59 15.68 -7.66 8.34
C GLN A 59 16.54 -6.39 8.26
N GLY A 60 16.54 -5.55 9.27
CA GLY A 60 17.40 -4.37 9.34
C GLY A 60 16.77 -3.11 8.76
N PHE A 61 15.45 -3.01 8.69
CA PHE A 61 14.78 -1.79 8.24
C PHE A 61 14.26 -0.93 9.41
N GLU A 62 14.38 0.38 9.28
CA GLU A 62 13.56 1.33 10.02
C GLU A 62 12.22 1.48 9.31
N VAL A 63 11.13 1.00 9.95
CA VAL A 63 9.83 0.85 9.30
C VAL A 63 8.89 1.98 9.69
N ALA A 64 8.38 2.73 8.71
CA ALA A 64 7.30 3.68 8.90
C ALA A 64 6.09 3.34 8.03
N ARG A 65 4.92 3.69 8.53
CA ARG A 65 3.64 3.57 7.81
C ARG A 65 2.82 4.83 8.02
N TYR A 66 2.02 5.18 7.03
CA TYR A 66 1.19 6.38 7.09
C TYR A 66 -0.21 6.13 6.53
N ASP A 67 -1.15 6.97 6.93
CA ASP A 67 -2.47 7.05 6.32
C ASP A 67 -2.38 7.94 5.09
N GLN A 68 -2.79 7.41 3.94
CA GLN A 68 -2.95 8.24 2.76
C GLN A 68 -4.03 9.31 3.00
N ARG A 69 -3.98 10.44 2.24
CA ARG A 69 -5.10 11.39 2.24
C ARG A 69 -6.42 10.65 2.03
N ASP A 70 -7.47 11.10 2.67
CA ASP A 70 -8.79 10.45 2.65
C ASP A 70 -8.87 9.11 3.40
N ALA A 71 -7.87 8.72 4.19
CA ALA A 71 -7.88 7.50 4.99
C ALA A 71 -7.43 7.76 6.43
N GLY A 72 -7.86 6.90 7.34
CA GLY A 72 -7.43 6.91 8.74
C GLY A 72 -7.57 8.27 9.42
N GLU A 73 -6.50 8.71 10.08
CA GLU A 73 -6.40 9.99 10.80
C GLU A 73 -5.86 11.13 9.91
N SER A 74 -5.55 10.86 8.63
CA SER A 74 -5.13 11.89 7.68
C SER A 74 -6.28 12.76 7.22
N THR A 75 -5.96 13.95 6.71
CA THR A 75 -6.95 14.91 6.19
C THR A 75 -7.89 14.27 5.19
N ARG A 76 -9.19 14.43 5.43
CA ARG A 76 -10.26 14.09 4.50
C ARG A 76 -10.57 15.28 3.63
N MET A 77 -10.48 15.08 2.32
CA MET A 77 -10.73 16.15 1.36
C MET A 77 -12.22 16.50 1.28
N PRO A 78 -12.55 17.78 1.05
CA PRO A 78 -13.93 18.20 0.88
C PRO A 78 -14.66 17.39 -0.18
N ASP A 79 -15.95 17.17 0.03
CA ASP A 79 -16.80 16.42 -0.90
C ASP A 79 -17.03 17.22 -2.19
N THR A 80 -16.27 16.89 -3.22
CA THR A 80 -16.39 17.50 -4.56
C THR A 80 -16.98 16.54 -5.60
N SER A 81 -17.27 15.27 -5.21
CA SER A 81 -17.79 14.28 -6.14
C SER A 81 -18.95 13.47 -5.56
N THR A 82 -19.94 13.20 -6.41
CA THR A 82 -21.12 12.39 -6.08
C THR A 82 -21.01 10.94 -6.57
N SER A 83 -19.87 10.54 -7.14
CA SER A 83 -19.71 9.24 -7.76
C SER A 83 -19.36 8.16 -6.72
N ASN A 84 -19.94 6.97 -6.92
CA ASN A 84 -19.52 5.78 -6.18
C ASN A 84 -18.17 5.25 -6.73
N PRO A 85 -17.46 4.37 -5.99
CA PRO A 85 -16.15 3.85 -6.41
C PRO A 85 -16.14 3.19 -7.80
N PHE A 86 -17.22 2.52 -8.20
CA PHE A 86 -17.36 1.93 -9.54
C PHE A 86 -17.50 3.00 -10.63
N ALA A 87 -18.28 4.05 -10.37
CA ALA A 87 -18.43 5.15 -11.29
C ALA A 87 -17.13 5.95 -11.44
N ALA A 88 -16.36 6.10 -10.36
CA ALA A 88 -15.05 6.76 -10.37
C ALA A 88 -14.03 6.04 -11.28
N LEU A 89 -14.12 4.71 -11.41
CA LEU A 89 -13.23 3.94 -12.30
C LEU A 89 -13.48 4.25 -13.79
N PHE A 90 -14.73 4.56 -14.16
CA PHE A 90 -15.17 4.74 -15.57
C PHE A 90 -15.71 6.14 -15.88
N GLY A 91 -16.00 6.93 -14.86
CA GLY A 91 -16.66 8.22 -14.99
C GLY A 91 -15.73 9.41 -15.26
N LYS A 92 -16.33 10.58 -15.45
CA LYS A 92 -15.60 11.85 -15.39
C LYS A 92 -15.04 12.00 -13.98
N LYS A 93 -13.73 12.06 -13.91
CA LYS A 93 -12.94 12.00 -12.69
C LYS A 93 -13.14 13.28 -11.88
N GLY A 94 -13.33 13.14 -10.58
CA GLY A 94 -13.37 14.27 -9.66
C GLY A 94 -11.97 14.92 -9.58
N ASN A 95 -11.92 16.23 -9.43
CA ASN A 95 -10.69 17.02 -9.38
C ASN A 95 -10.26 17.32 -7.95
N ALA A 96 -10.51 16.43 -6.98
CA ALA A 96 -10.13 16.70 -5.60
C ALA A 96 -8.60 16.74 -5.43
N TYR A 97 -7.92 15.84 -6.11
CA TYR A 97 -6.45 15.73 -6.16
C TYR A 97 -6.03 14.74 -7.27
N SER A 98 -4.77 14.74 -7.60
CA SER A 98 -4.12 13.84 -8.57
C SER A 98 -3.40 12.68 -7.88
N SER A 99 -2.92 11.71 -8.64
CA SER A 99 -2.01 10.70 -8.11
C SER A 99 -0.63 11.27 -7.82
N GLU A 100 -0.24 12.34 -8.49
CA GLU A 100 0.97 13.11 -8.20
C GLU A 100 0.91 13.67 -6.79
N ASP A 101 -0.23 14.23 -6.36
CA ASP A 101 -0.42 14.69 -4.98
C ASP A 101 -0.25 13.57 -3.96
N MET A 102 -0.70 12.35 -4.29
CA MET A 102 -0.51 11.17 -3.40
C MET A 102 0.95 10.72 -3.34
N THR A 103 1.74 10.92 -4.40
CA THR A 103 3.18 10.65 -4.35
C THR A 103 3.91 11.70 -3.52
N ASP A 104 3.51 12.97 -3.63
CA ASP A 104 4.07 14.07 -2.84
C ASP A 104 3.75 13.91 -1.35
N ASP A 105 2.63 13.28 -0.97
CA ASP A 105 2.31 12.88 0.40
C ASP A 105 3.35 11.94 1.00
N ALA A 106 3.74 10.92 0.25
CA ALA A 106 4.77 9.98 0.70
C ALA A 106 6.11 10.68 0.94
N ILE A 107 6.47 11.63 0.08
CA ILE A 107 7.69 12.43 0.26
C ILE A 107 7.58 13.33 1.50
N ALA A 108 6.43 13.95 1.75
CA ALA A 108 6.23 14.76 2.95
C ALA A 108 6.38 13.95 4.24
N VAL A 109 5.93 12.69 4.25
CA VAL A 109 6.14 11.77 5.38
C VAL A 109 7.64 11.44 5.53
N MET A 110 8.35 11.16 4.45
CA MET A 110 9.79 10.92 4.48
C MET A 110 10.55 12.15 5.01
N ASP A 111 10.16 13.35 4.58
CA ASP A 111 10.77 14.60 5.05
C ASP A 111 10.54 14.82 6.56
N ALA A 112 9.33 14.52 7.06
CA ALA A 112 9.00 14.62 8.47
C ALA A 112 9.76 13.58 9.35
N LEU A 113 10.18 12.45 8.74
CA LEU A 113 11.03 11.43 9.36
C LEU A 113 12.53 11.79 9.26
N GLY A 114 12.89 12.79 8.46
CA GLY A 114 14.29 13.12 8.16
C GLY A 114 14.96 12.16 7.18
N TRP A 115 14.18 11.39 6.43
CA TRP A 115 14.69 10.42 5.47
C TRP A 115 14.98 11.05 4.11
N GLU A 116 16.24 11.11 3.74
CA GLU A 116 16.65 11.59 2.41
C GLU A 116 16.17 10.62 1.32
N ARG A 117 16.31 9.32 1.54
CA ARG A 117 15.89 8.26 0.63
C ARG A 117 15.28 7.11 1.41
N ALA A 118 14.37 6.34 0.79
CA ALA A 118 13.78 5.16 1.40
C ALA A 118 13.52 4.04 0.39
N HIS A 119 13.42 2.81 0.88
CA HIS A 119 12.74 1.73 0.20
C HIS A 119 11.23 1.96 0.32
N ILE A 120 10.48 1.71 -0.75
CA ILE A 120 9.02 1.91 -0.75
C ILE A 120 8.33 0.56 -0.92
N PHE A 121 7.55 0.14 0.06
CA PHE A 121 6.70 -1.03 -0.05
C PHE A 121 5.23 -0.61 -0.11
N GLY A 122 4.60 -0.83 -1.26
CA GLY A 122 3.18 -0.60 -1.42
C GLY A 122 2.39 -1.88 -1.60
N HIS A 123 1.17 -1.93 -1.00
CA HIS A 123 0.24 -3.04 -1.16
C HIS A 123 -1.04 -2.58 -1.85
N SER A 124 -1.58 -3.38 -2.77
CA SER A 124 -2.82 -3.08 -3.51
C SER A 124 -2.71 -1.76 -4.29
N MET A 125 -3.60 -0.79 -4.06
CA MET A 125 -3.46 0.56 -4.62
C MET A 125 -2.13 1.20 -4.18
N GLY A 126 -1.68 0.94 -2.95
CA GLY A 126 -0.36 1.38 -2.49
C GLY A 126 0.79 0.82 -3.34
N GLY A 127 0.66 -0.41 -3.84
CA GLY A 127 1.63 -1.01 -4.78
C GLY A 127 1.71 -0.24 -6.10
N THR A 128 0.59 0.28 -6.59
CA THR A 128 0.54 1.17 -7.76
C THR A 128 1.14 2.53 -7.44
N ILE A 129 0.86 3.08 -6.24
CA ILE A 129 1.42 4.36 -5.78
C ILE A 129 2.93 4.25 -5.56
N ALA A 130 3.44 3.15 -5.01
CA ALA A 130 4.88 2.92 -4.85
C ALA A 130 5.65 3.00 -6.18
N GLN A 131 5.08 2.45 -7.26
CA GLN A 131 5.62 2.61 -8.61
C GLN A 131 5.65 4.10 -9.03
N ARG A 132 4.57 4.85 -8.75
CA ARG A 132 4.46 6.27 -9.10
C ARG A 132 5.39 7.17 -8.28
N ILE A 133 5.61 6.85 -6.99
CA ILE A 133 6.59 7.55 -6.15
C ILE A 133 7.98 7.43 -6.79
N ALA A 134 8.41 6.23 -7.18
CA ALA A 134 9.72 6.03 -7.79
C ALA A 134 9.84 6.69 -9.18
N LEU A 135 8.77 6.75 -9.95
CA LEU A 135 8.73 7.41 -11.25
C LEU A 135 8.81 8.94 -11.14
N ARG A 136 8.21 9.52 -10.10
CA ARG A 136 8.15 10.98 -9.91
C ARG A 136 9.33 11.52 -9.10
N HIS A 137 9.80 10.74 -8.14
CA HIS A 137 10.85 11.12 -7.20
C HIS A 137 11.99 10.09 -7.18
N PRO A 138 12.64 9.81 -8.33
CA PRO A 138 13.63 8.75 -8.44
C PRO A 138 14.80 8.94 -7.47
N ASP A 139 15.20 10.18 -7.17
CA ASP A 139 16.31 10.47 -6.26
C ASP A 139 15.98 10.21 -4.79
N ARG A 140 14.70 10.07 -4.46
CA ARG A 140 14.19 9.80 -3.11
C ARG A 140 13.94 8.31 -2.85
N VAL A 141 13.98 7.47 -3.89
CA VAL A 141 13.64 6.03 -3.81
C VAL A 141 14.87 5.16 -4.03
N LEU A 142 15.13 4.26 -3.09
CA LEU A 142 16.19 3.26 -3.18
C LEU A 142 15.71 2.03 -3.96
N SER A 143 14.60 1.45 -3.58
CA SER A 143 13.96 0.33 -4.29
C SER A 143 12.44 0.33 -4.09
N VAL A 144 11.74 -0.44 -4.91
CA VAL A 144 10.29 -0.55 -4.91
C VAL A 144 9.85 -1.98 -4.66
N VAL A 145 8.84 -2.16 -3.80
CA VAL A 145 8.06 -3.38 -3.70
C VAL A 145 6.62 -3.06 -4.05
N SER A 146 6.11 -3.67 -5.11
CA SER A 146 4.72 -3.56 -5.54
C SER A 146 3.98 -4.88 -5.30
N SER A 147 3.26 -4.97 -4.19
CA SER A 147 2.48 -6.14 -3.79
C SER A 147 1.02 -5.98 -4.21
N ALA A 148 0.48 -6.95 -4.96
CA ALA A 148 -0.91 -6.99 -5.44
C ALA A 148 -1.35 -5.71 -6.20
N GLY A 149 -0.38 -4.90 -6.67
CA GLY A 149 -0.61 -3.69 -7.45
C GLY A 149 -0.90 -3.98 -8.93
N ILE A 150 -1.40 -2.95 -9.60
CA ILE A 150 -1.57 -2.96 -11.06
C ILE A 150 -0.53 -2.05 -11.72
N PRO A 151 -0.26 -2.18 -13.04
CA PRO A 151 0.62 -1.25 -13.75
C PRO A 151 0.18 0.20 -13.54
N SER A 152 1.10 1.06 -13.06
CA SER A 152 0.80 2.42 -12.59
C SER A 152 0.34 3.38 -13.68
N ASP A 153 0.64 3.09 -14.92
CA ASP A 153 0.23 3.84 -16.12
C ASP A 153 -0.99 3.21 -16.83
N ALA A 154 -1.63 2.19 -16.23
CA ALA A 154 -2.90 1.68 -16.71
C ALA A 154 -4.02 2.69 -16.41
N SER A 155 -4.93 2.91 -17.34
CA SER A 155 -6.06 3.82 -17.19
C SER A 155 -7.34 3.25 -17.81
N GLY A 156 -8.50 3.65 -17.28
CA GLY A 156 -9.80 3.28 -17.83
C GLY A 156 -9.99 1.77 -18.02
N LEU A 157 -10.29 1.34 -19.26
CA LEU A 157 -10.44 -0.09 -19.61
C LEU A 157 -9.17 -0.91 -19.36
N GLY A 158 -7.99 -0.28 -19.42
CA GLY A 158 -6.72 -0.91 -19.09
C GLY A 158 -6.65 -1.37 -17.63
N VAL A 159 -7.25 -0.61 -16.69
CA VAL A 159 -7.36 -1.02 -15.28
C VAL A 159 -8.35 -2.19 -15.14
N ALA A 160 -9.52 -2.08 -15.78
CA ALA A 160 -10.59 -3.08 -15.68
C ALA A 160 -10.13 -4.48 -16.10
N ARG A 161 -9.22 -4.60 -17.07
CA ARG A 161 -8.69 -5.90 -17.52
C ARG A 161 -7.94 -6.66 -16.42
N TYR A 162 -7.38 -5.94 -15.44
CA TYR A 162 -6.62 -6.52 -14.32
C TYR A 162 -7.47 -6.84 -13.10
N LEU A 163 -8.71 -6.33 -13.03
CA LEU A 163 -9.59 -6.50 -11.88
C LEU A 163 -10.51 -7.72 -12.03
N ARG A 164 -10.90 -8.27 -10.86
CA ARG A 164 -11.96 -9.26 -10.67
C ARG A 164 -13.09 -8.57 -9.92
N PHE A 165 -14.29 -8.56 -10.49
CA PHE A 165 -15.42 -7.82 -9.92
C PHE A 165 -16.31 -8.66 -9.00
N GLY A 166 -16.08 -9.98 -8.91
CA GLY A 166 -16.97 -10.90 -8.16
C GLY A 166 -17.04 -10.57 -6.66
N LEU A 167 -15.90 -10.41 -5.99
CA LEU A 167 -15.85 -10.04 -4.58
C LEU A 167 -16.44 -8.64 -4.36
N LEU A 168 -16.07 -7.66 -5.18
CA LEU A 168 -16.56 -6.29 -5.05
C LEU A 168 -18.07 -6.22 -5.22
N ALA A 169 -18.65 -6.96 -6.17
CA ALA A 169 -20.09 -7.04 -6.37
C ALA A 169 -20.81 -7.75 -5.21
N ARG A 170 -20.15 -8.74 -4.57
CA ARG A 170 -20.67 -9.40 -3.35
C ARG A 170 -20.69 -8.43 -2.17
N LEU A 171 -19.57 -7.75 -1.91
CA LEU A 171 -19.45 -6.78 -0.81
C LEU A 171 -20.42 -5.60 -0.97
N ALA A 172 -20.62 -5.10 -2.20
CA ALA A 172 -21.56 -4.01 -2.48
C ALA A 172 -23.03 -4.35 -2.20
N ARG A 173 -23.40 -5.65 -2.16
CA ARG A 173 -24.75 -6.11 -1.83
C ARG A 173 -24.95 -6.36 -0.33
N MET A 174 -23.86 -6.40 0.45
CA MET A 174 -23.95 -6.59 1.89
C MET A 174 -24.43 -5.30 2.55
N LYS A 175 -25.28 -5.45 3.54
CA LYS A 175 -25.76 -4.33 4.36
C LYS A 175 -25.23 -4.52 5.78
N PHE A 176 -24.73 -3.45 6.34
CA PHE A 176 -24.19 -3.42 7.70
C PHE A 176 -24.95 -2.36 8.51
N PRO A 177 -25.11 -2.54 9.83
CA PRO A 177 -25.64 -1.50 10.70
C PRO A 177 -24.86 -0.19 10.57
N GLU A 178 -25.48 0.91 10.97
CA GLU A 178 -24.76 2.19 11.09
C GLU A 178 -23.90 2.21 12.35
N GLY A 179 -22.81 2.99 12.31
CA GLY A 179 -21.89 3.22 13.42
C GLY A 179 -20.81 2.16 13.57
N ARG A 180 -20.01 2.31 14.64
CA ARG A 180 -18.77 1.55 14.88
C ARG A 180 -18.92 0.03 14.71
N ALA A 181 -19.97 -0.56 15.27
CA ALA A 181 -20.17 -2.00 15.16
C ALA A 181 -20.40 -2.46 13.71
N GLY A 182 -21.13 -1.69 12.92
CA GLY A 182 -21.35 -1.97 11.50
C GLY A 182 -20.09 -1.76 10.67
N ASP A 183 -19.27 -0.76 11.01
CA ASP A 183 -17.99 -0.53 10.34
C ASP A 183 -16.98 -1.65 10.61
N ILE A 184 -16.96 -2.20 11.85
CA ILE A 184 -16.17 -3.39 12.19
C ILE A 184 -16.64 -4.59 11.37
N GLN A 185 -17.97 -4.84 11.32
CA GLN A 185 -18.53 -5.96 10.53
C GLN A 185 -18.22 -5.83 9.04
N ALA A 186 -18.31 -4.62 8.50
CA ALA A 186 -17.98 -4.35 7.10
C ALA A 186 -16.50 -4.59 6.81
N SER A 187 -15.61 -4.10 7.68
CA SER A 187 -14.16 -4.29 7.54
C SER A 187 -13.76 -5.76 7.68
N LEU A 188 -14.39 -6.50 8.61
CA LEU A 188 -14.18 -7.94 8.77
C LEU A 188 -14.66 -8.73 7.55
N ALA A 189 -15.79 -8.33 6.95
CA ALA A 189 -16.28 -8.95 5.71
C ALA A 189 -15.32 -8.71 4.54
N VAL A 190 -14.69 -7.53 4.47
CA VAL A 190 -13.63 -7.25 3.50
C VAL A 190 -12.41 -8.13 3.78
N ALA A 191 -11.90 -8.15 5.02
CA ALA A 191 -10.73 -8.91 5.41
C ALA A 191 -10.88 -10.40 5.07
N ARG A 192 -11.99 -11.02 5.46
CA ARG A 192 -12.32 -12.43 5.10
C ARG A 192 -12.47 -12.61 3.58
N GLY A 193 -13.01 -11.61 2.89
CA GLY A 193 -13.21 -11.68 1.45
C GLY A 193 -11.91 -11.66 0.64
N VAL A 194 -10.88 -11.00 1.16
CA VAL A 194 -9.56 -10.89 0.52
C VAL A 194 -8.57 -11.93 1.02
N ALA A 195 -8.90 -12.65 2.10
CA ALA A 195 -8.03 -13.62 2.74
C ALA A 195 -7.57 -14.73 1.79
N SER A 196 -6.37 -15.21 2.04
CA SER A 196 -5.72 -16.27 1.29
C SER A 196 -6.40 -17.63 1.54
N PRO A 197 -6.95 -18.29 0.50
CA PRO A 197 -7.76 -19.51 0.72
C PRO A 197 -6.96 -20.72 1.23
N ASP A 198 -5.65 -20.77 0.95
CA ASP A 198 -4.80 -21.90 1.32
C ASP A 198 -4.06 -21.66 2.66
N TYR A 199 -4.37 -20.54 3.35
CA TYR A 199 -3.78 -20.16 4.64
C TYR A 199 -4.86 -19.91 5.69
N PRO A 200 -4.59 -20.21 6.98
CA PRO A 200 -5.52 -19.88 8.05
C PRO A 200 -5.80 -18.37 8.12
N PHE A 201 -7.05 -18.00 8.30
CA PHE A 201 -7.46 -16.64 8.65
C PHE A 201 -7.85 -16.59 10.12
N ASP A 202 -7.15 -15.78 10.91
CA ASP A 202 -7.45 -15.60 12.33
C ASP A 202 -8.37 -14.38 12.53
N ASP A 203 -9.61 -14.65 12.83
CA ASP A 203 -10.63 -13.63 13.10
C ASP A 203 -10.29 -12.77 14.31
N THR A 204 -9.64 -13.34 15.35
CA THR A 204 -9.32 -12.62 16.59
C THR A 204 -8.25 -11.59 16.33
N THR A 205 -7.15 -12.00 15.72
CA THR A 205 -6.08 -11.09 15.31
C THR A 205 -6.59 -10.04 14.31
N ALA A 206 -7.46 -10.44 13.36
CA ALA A 206 -8.04 -9.51 12.41
C ALA A 206 -8.91 -8.46 13.10
N GLN A 207 -9.67 -8.83 14.12
CA GLN A 207 -10.52 -7.88 14.84
C GLN A 207 -9.70 -6.77 15.51
N GLU A 208 -8.54 -7.08 16.08
CA GLU A 208 -7.70 -6.08 16.78
C GLU A 208 -7.26 -4.93 15.85
N TRP A 209 -6.71 -5.24 14.66
CA TRP A 209 -6.30 -4.19 13.74
C TRP A 209 -7.48 -3.53 13.02
N ILE A 210 -8.62 -4.24 12.85
CA ILE A 210 -9.86 -3.66 12.31
C ILE A 210 -10.46 -2.64 13.30
N GLU A 211 -10.45 -2.92 14.59
CA GLU A 211 -10.92 -1.96 15.59
C GLU A 211 -10.07 -0.70 15.57
N ARG A 212 -8.75 -0.83 15.51
CA ARG A 212 -7.86 0.33 15.35
C ARG A 212 -8.11 1.10 14.05
N GLN A 213 -8.38 0.39 12.95
CA GLN A 213 -8.78 1.00 11.68
C GLN A 213 -10.07 1.81 11.82
N VAL A 214 -11.09 1.24 12.45
CA VAL A 214 -12.40 1.91 12.62
C VAL A 214 -12.28 3.10 13.58
N ASP A 215 -11.48 2.99 14.62
CA ASP A 215 -11.25 4.06 15.58
C ASP A 215 -10.38 5.20 14.99
N SER A 216 -9.57 4.93 13.95
CA SER A 216 -8.77 5.94 13.27
C SER A 216 -9.58 6.84 12.31
N GLY A 217 -10.81 6.47 11.99
CA GLY A 217 -11.67 7.31 11.16
C GLY A 217 -12.85 6.55 10.55
N PRO A 218 -13.94 7.26 10.23
CA PRO A 218 -15.14 6.64 9.69
C PRO A 218 -14.92 6.04 8.30
N ARG A 219 -15.66 5.00 8.00
CA ARG A 219 -15.74 4.44 6.66
C ARG A 219 -16.35 5.47 5.71
N ASP A 220 -15.62 5.82 4.65
CA ASP A 220 -16.05 6.82 3.68
C ASP A 220 -15.88 6.30 2.23
N THR A 221 -17.02 5.93 1.60
CA THR A 221 -17.02 5.47 0.21
C THR A 221 -16.74 6.58 -0.80
N LYS A 222 -16.99 7.85 -0.43
CA LYS A 222 -16.66 9.01 -1.28
C LYS A 222 -15.16 9.26 -1.28
N ALA A 223 -14.49 9.11 -0.14
CA ALA A 223 -13.04 9.14 -0.03
C ALA A 223 -12.40 8.07 -0.95
N GLN A 224 -12.90 6.85 -0.90
CA GLN A 224 -12.45 5.78 -1.81
C GLN A 224 -12.65 6.16 -3.28
N SER A 225 -13.77 6.81 -3.61
CA SER A 225 -14.04 7.28 -4.97
C SER A 225 -13.05 8.35 -5.42
N ARG A 226 -12.65 9.27 -4.53
CA ARG A 226 -11.64 10.28 -4.82
C ARG A 226 -10.27 9.64 -5.07
N GLN A 227 -9.86 8.69 -4.23
CA GLN A 227 -8.61 7.95 -4.40
C GLN A 227 -8.56 7.19 -5.73
N ILE A 228 -9.64 6.47 -6.11
CA ILE A 228 -9.74 5.79 -7.42
C ILE A 228 -9.73 6.79 -8.57
N GLY A 229 -10.36 7.95 -8.38
CA GLY A 229 -10.45 9.01 -9.38
C GLY A 229 -9.17 9.80 -9.60
N ALA A 230 -8.20 9.70 -8.70
CA ALA A 230 -6.92 10.39 -8.78
C ALA A 230 -6.13 9.95 -10.03
N GLN A 231 -5.97 10.88 -10.98
CA GLN A 231 -5.33 10.58 -12.27
C GLN A 231 -3.82 10.64 -12.15
N TRP A 232 -3.15 9.84 -12.99
CA TRP A 232 -1.71 9.85 -13.17
C TRP A 232 -1.35 10.43 -14.54
N HIS A 233 -0.48 11.44 -14.58
CA HIS A 233 0.01 12.08 -15.80
C HIS A 233 1.55 11.99 -15.91
N GLY A 234 2.19 11.38 -14.93
CA GLY A 234 3.65 11.22 -14.87
C GLY A 234 4.22 10.21 -15.86
N PRO A 235 5.51 9.86 -15.71
CA PRO A 235 6.23 8.95 -16.57
C PRO A 235 5.58 7.55 -16.66
N LYS A 236 5.95 6.80 -17.68
CA LYS A 236 5.47 5.43 -17.91
C LYS A 236 6.26 4.44 -17.07
N LEU A 237 5.66 3.27 -16.85
CA LEU A 237 6.25 2.21 -16.04
C LEU A 237 7.61 1.71 -16.57
N GLN A 238 7.85 1.79 -17.86
CA GLN A 238 9.15 1.44 -18.48
C GLN A 238 10.30 2.38 -18.10
N ASP A 239 9.96 3.57 -17.59
CA ASP A 239 10.92 4.58 -17.17
C ASP A 239 11.31 4.41 -15.68
N LEU A 240 10.75 3.40 -14.99
CA LEU A 240 11.08 3.08 -13.61
C LEU A 240 12.42 2.34 -13.58
N ASP A 241 13.46 3.02 -13.13
CA ASP A 241 14.86 2.58 -13.14
C ASP A 241 15.38 2.03 -11.80
N LYS A 242 14.50 1.74 -10.84
CA LYS A 242 14.90 1.25 -9.51
C LYS A 242 14.77 -0.28 -9.39
N PRO A 243 15.61 -0.92 -8.55
CA PRO A 243 15.39 -2.32 -8.18
C PRO A 243 13.95 -2.52 -7.71
N THR A 244 13.21 -3.34 -8.44
CA THR A 244 11.77 -3.51 -8.20
C THR A 244 11.44 -4.97 -7.95
N LEU A 245 10.71 -5.23 -6.87
CA LEU A 245 10.10 -6.51 -6.56
C LEU A 245 8.58 -6.39 -6.79
N VAL A 246 8.04 -7.29 -7.59
CA VAL A 246 6.59 -7.40 -7.78
C VAL A 246 6.12 -8.70 -7.13
N LEU A 247 5.24 -8.59 -6.13
CA LEU A 247 4.60 -9.71 -5.44
C LEU A 247 3.14 -9.81 -5.85
N HIS A 248 2.62 -11.02 -6.08
CA HIS A 248 1.19 -11.19 -6.38
C HIS A 248 0.71 -12.58 -6.00
N GLY A 249 -0.41 -12.66 -5.27
CA GLY A 249 -1.07 -13.92 -4.95
C GLY A 249 -1.75 -14.54 -6.17
N ASP A 250 -1.62 -15.84 -6.38
CA ASP A 250 -2.26 -16.52 -7.51
C ASP A 250 -3.77 -16.73 -7.33
N LYS A 251 -4.25 -16.62 -6.07
CA LYS A 251 -5.68 -16.71 -5.69
C LYS A 251 -6.33 -15.36 -5.40
N ASP A 252 -5.67 -14.25 -5.73
CA ASP A 252 -6.17 -12.91 -5.46
C ASP A 252 -7.58 -12.70 -6.04
N PRO A 253 -8.60 -12.42 -5.17
CA PRO A 253 -9.99 -12.25 -5.60
C PRO A 253 -10.29 -10.86 -6.18
N ILE A 254 -9.35 -9.90 -6.07
CA ILE A 254 -9.49 -8.51 -6.55
C ILE A 254 -8.63 -8.29 -7.78
N GLY A 255 -7.33 -8.53 -7.68
CA GLY A 255 -6.35 -8.35 -8.74
C GLY A 255 -6.04 -9.66 -9.45
N LYS A 256 -5.93 -9.64 -10.76
CA LYS A 256 -5.43 -10.80 -11.49
C LYS A 256 -3.91 -10.84 -11.42
N VAL A 257 -3.33 -12.02 -11.22
CA VAL A 257 -1.86 -12.22 -11.23
C VAL A 257 -1.18 -11.70 -12.51
N SER A 258 -1.95 -11.56 -13.59
CA SER A 258 -1.46 -10.94 -14.84
C SER A 258 -1.09 -9.46 -14.65
N ALA A 259 -1.68 -8.76 -13.66
CA ALA A 259 -1.29 -7.38 -13.34
C ALA A 259 0.16 -7.31 -12.88
N GLY A 260 0.53 -8.14 -11.90
CA GLY A 260 1.92 -8.23 -11.43
C GLY A 260 2.89 -8.67 -12.52
N ARG A 261 2.50 -9.67 -13.33
CA ARG A 261 3.31 -10.13 -14.46
C ARG A 261 3.56 -9.03 -15.50
N ASP A 262 2.52 -8.25 -15.84
CA ASP A 262 2.64 -7.16 -16.81
C ASP A 262 3.42 -5.97 -16.23
N THR A 263 3.29 -5.70 -14.93
CA THR A 263 4.15 -4.73 -14.23
C THR A 263 5.61 -5.13 -14.35
N ALA A 264 5.95 -6.37 -13.96
CA ALA A 264 7.34 -6.84 -13.98
C ALA A 264 7.94 -6.89 -15.38
N LYS A 265 7.15 -7.21 -16.41
CA LYS A 265 7.63 -7.20 -17.81
C LYS A 265 7.99 -5.80 -18.31
N ARG A 266 7.40 -4.76 -17.74
CA ARG A 266 7.56 -3.38 -18.22
C ARG A 266 8.59 -2.60 -17.44
N VAL A 267 8.91 -3.01 -16.21
CA VAL A 267 9.97 -2.42 -15.39
C VAL A 267 11.28 -3.14 -15.67
N PRO A 268 12.32 -2.48 -16.21
CA PRO A 268 13.55 -3.13 -16.65
C PRO A 268 14.26 -3.95 -15.57
N ALA A 269 14.26 -3.44 -14.33
CA ALA A 269 14.95 -4.05 -13.19
C ALA A 269 14.05 -4.91 -12.30
N ALA A 270 12.84 -5.29 -12.75
CA ALA A 270 11.89 -5.99 -11.90
C ALA A 270 12.16 -7.49 -11.79
N ARG A 271 11.92 -8.00 -10.57
CA ARG A 271 11.71 -9.42 -10.27
C ARG A 271 10.23 -9.64 -10.00
N PHE A 272 9.68 -10.75 -10.47
CA PHE A 272 8.30 -11.15 -10.21
C PHE A 272 8.25 -12.42 -9.38
N VAL A 273 7.58 -12.36 -8.26
CA VAL A 273 7.36 -13.50 -7.36
C VAL A 273 5.85 -13.71 -7.24
N VAL A 274 5.40 -14.88 -7.66
CA VAL A 274 4.03 -15.34 -7.42
C VAL A 274 4.00 -16.02 -6.06
N LEU A 275 3.00 -15.67 -5.25
CA LEU A 275 2.77 -16.28 -3.94
C LEU A 275 1.67 -17.34 -4.09
N PRO A 276 2.01 -18.65 -4.04
CA PRO A 276 1.03 -19.72 -4.23
C PRO A 276 0.00 -19.75 -3.10
N GLY A 277 -1.29 -19.97 -3.43
CA GLY A 277 -2.37 -20.04 -2.47
C GLY A 277 -2.77 -18.73 -1.82
N VAL A 278 -2.08 -17.63 -2.15
CA VAL A 278 -2.28 -16.31 -1.54
C VAL A 278 -3.40 -15.54 -2.24
N GLY A 279 -4.26 -14.93 -1.42
CA GLY A 279 -5.33 -14.03 -1.81
C GLY A 279 -4.85 -12.62 -2.12
N HIS A 280 -5.59 -11.62 -1.61
CA HIS A 280 -5.21 -10.21 -1.71
C HIS A 280 -4.63 -9.68 -0.40
N ASP A 281 -4.41 -10.53 0.58
CA ASP A 281 -3.74 -10.26 1.84
C ASP A 281 -2.28 -10.76 1.80
N LEU A 282 -1.58 -10.57 2.91
CA LEU A 282 -0.28 -11.19 3.19
C LEU A 282 -0.44 -12.06 4.44
N PRO A 283 -0.69 -13.37 4.29
CA PRO A 283 -0.95 -14.25 5.42
C PRO A 283 0.28 -14.39 6.32
N GLU A 284 0.04 -14.53 7.63
CA GLU A 284 1.07 -14.55 8.67
C GLU A 284 2.19 -15.57 8.39
N ALA A 285 1.82 -16.75 7.94
CA ALA A 285 2.78 -17.81 7.62
C ALA A 285 3.82 -17.40 6.55
N LEU A 286 3.58 -16.35 5.80
CA LEU A 286 4.49 -15.87 4.76
C LEU A 286 5.24 -14.58 5.13
N TRP A 287 4.99 -13.98 6.28
CA TRP A 287 5.65 -12.71 6.65
C TRP A 287 7.18 -12.82 6.64
N PRO A 288 7.81 -13.86 7.24
CA PRO A 288 9.27 -14.00 7.15
C PRO A 288 9.78 -14.14 5.70
N THR A 289 9.03 -14.83 4.86
CA THR A 289 9.37 -14.99 3.43
C THR A 289 9.26 -13.66 2.68
N VAL A 290 8.19 -12.91 2.92
CA VAL A 290 7.98 -11.58 2.31
C VAL A 290 9.08 -10.62 2.77
N ALA A 291 9.41 -10.60 4.07
CA ALA A 291 10.47 -9.76 4.61
C ALA A 291 11.83 -10.09 4.01
N ALA A 292 12.16 -11.37 3.86
CA ALA A 292 13.40 -11.81 3.20
C ALA A 292 13.44 -11.42 1.70
N GLU A 293 12.32 -11.47 0.99
CA GLU A 293 12.26 -11.01 -0.42
C GLU A 293 12.43 -9.50 -0.54
N VAL A 294 11.88 -8.73 0.42
CA VAL A 294 12.09 -7.27 0.51
C VAL A 294 13.56 -6.96 0.75
N ARG A 295 14.20 -7.65 1.71
CA ARG A 295 15.64 -7.51 1.99
C ARG A 295 16.48 -7.81 0.75
N ARG A 296 16.21 -8.94 0.09
CA ARG A 296 16.91 -9.32 -1.14
C ARG A 296 16.75 -8.28 -2.25
N ASN A 297 15.59 -7.61 -2.33
CA ASN A 297 15.40 -6.54 -3.30
C ASN A 297 16.16 -5.27 -2.94
N ALA A 298 16.22 -4.94 -1.65
CA ALA A 298 16.97 -3.79 -1.14
C ALA A 298 18.49 -3.99 -1.35
N ASP A 299 19.02 -5.19 -1.13
CA ASP A 299 20.45 -5.51 -1.35
C ASP A 299 20.90 -5.29 -2.79
N ARG A 300 19.98 -5.32 -3.76
CA ARG A 300 20.28 -5.05 -5.16
C ARG A 300 20.65 -3.58 -5.43
N VAL A 301 20.34 -2.66 -4.51
CA VAL A 301 20.66 -1.24 -4.65
C VAL A 301 22.17 -1.04 -4.75
N ALA A 302 22.95 -1.71 -3.93
CA ALA A 302 24.41 -1.61 -3.96
C ALA A 302 25.01 -1.99 -5.34
N THR A 303 24.51 -3.10 -5.92
CA THR A 303 24.93 -3.54 -7.25
C THR A 303 24.40 -2.61 -8.35
N TRP A 304 23.18 -2.07 -8.18
CA TRP A 304 22.57 -1.15 -9.15
C TRP A 304 23.37 0.15 -9.29
N LEU A 305 23.80 0.74 -8.17
CA LEU A 305 24.57 1.99 -8.15
C LEU A 305 25.92 1.83 -8.90
N THR A 306 26.57 0.68 -8.81
CA THR A 306 27.85 0.42 -9.51
C THR A 306 27.70 0.27 -11.04
N HIS A 307 26.49 0.03 -11.53
CA HIS A 307 26.23 -0.11 -12.98
C HIS A 307 25.65 1.16 -13.62
N CYS A 308 25.22 2.13 -12.82
CA CYS A 308 24.62 3.39 -13.27
C CYS A 308 25.56 4.61 -13.11
N GLU A 309 26.78 4.43 -12.57
CA GLU A 309 27.80 5.47 -12.64
C GLU A 309 28.36 5.51 -14.08
N PRO A 310 28.40 6.69 -14.70
CA PRO A 310 28.80 6.88 -16.09
C PRO A 310 30.26 6.56 -16.37
#